data_5da524e8e132fbbce912a4771b2034e6
#
_entry.id   5da524e8e132fbbce912a4771b2034e6
#
_cell.length_a   1.000
_cell.length_b   1.000
_cell.length_c   1.000
_cell.angle_alpha   90.00
_cell.angle_beta   90.00
_cell.angle_gamma   90.00
#
_symmetry.space_group_name_H-M   'P 1'
#
loop_
_entity.id
_entity.type
_entity.pdbx_description
1 polymer ?
#
loop_
_entity_poly.entity_id
_entity_poly.type
_entity_poly.pdbx_seq_one_letter_code
_entity_poly.pdbx_strand_id
1 'polypeptide(L)'
;MTSTIQRTRKIYTASSFAKENLLYLQEIGKLSTASKHESFRKTLDSFLLVYVSNGSGSLQVRNQQYALNTGNIAVINCLDGYKLTADSKGWQIFWIHINGKMMKDLYKIVLDEGKNNPVFQLYGLIEIPKIWEEIYAVTNSDAKIKELLINEQLFHLINQVLKIQSEFLQTTTSHKEKIQQVRNYLEENFSSQISLDQLTEIFYINKYYLTRIYKETYQQTINQTLTQLRITKAKELLRYSKLSMVEIAVSCGFQDASYFSKVFKKIEKVSPQKYRVNW
;
A
#
# COMPACT_ATOMS: atom_id res chain seq x y z
N MET A 1 8.26 -18.40 24.13
CA MET A 1 6.99 -17.95 23.53
C MET A 1 6.82 -18.71 22.24
N THR A 2 5.88 -19.67 22.19
CA THR A 2 5.58 -20.43 20.97
C THR A 2 4.99 -19.48 19.92
N SER A 3 5.70 -19.32 18.82
CA SER A 3 5.21 -18.51 17.68
C SER A 3 3.94 -19.15 17.13
N THR A 4 2.81 -18.49 17.33
CA THR A 4 1.52 -18.98 16.84
C THR A 4 1.47 -18.79 15.34
N ILE A 5 1.58 -19.87 14.58
CA ILE A 5 1.33 -19.89 13.13
C ILE A 5 -0.15 -20.17 12.94
N GLN A 6 -0.89 -19.19 12.39
CA GLN A 6 -2.27 -19.39 11.96
C GLN A 6 -2.32 -19.55 10.45
N ARG A 7 -2.87 -20.66 9.98
CA ARG A 7 -2.95 -20.99 8.55
C ARG A 7 -4.33 -21.51 8.19
N THR A 8 -4.93 -20.89 7.19
CA THR A 8 -6.10 -21.45 6.47
C THR A 8 -5.65 -21.80 5.05
N ARG A 9 -5.97 -23.00 4.59
CA ARG A 9 -5.59 -23.48 3.26
C ARG A 9 -6.68 -24.39 2.71
N LYS A 10 -7.03 -24.20 1.43
CA LYS A 10 -7.92 -25.09 0.70
C LYS A 10 -7.33 -25.42 -0.67
N ILE A 11 -7.16 -26.71 -0.91
CA ILE A 11 -6.85 -27.25 -2.24
C ILE A 11 -8.17 -27.43 -2.96
N TYR A 12 -8.23 -26.97 -4.21
CA TYR A 12 -9.42 -27.04 -5.04
C TYR A 12 -9.16 -27.93 -6.28
N THR A 13 -10.08 -28.83 -6.57
CA THR A 13 -10.01 -29.68 -7.75
C THR A 13 -10.98 -29.15 -8.78
N ALA A 14 -10.46 -28.47 -9.80
CA ALA A 14 -11.24 -27.94 -10.89
C ALA A 14 -11.72 -29.06 -11.84
N SER A 15 -12.93 -28.88 -12.41
CA SER A 15 -13.49 -29.79 -13.42
C SER A 15 -12.69 -29.75 -14.73
N SER A 16 -12.90 -30.73 -15.60
CA SER A 16 -12.31 -30.74 -16.94
C SER A 16 -12.73 -29.51 -17.74
N PHE A 17 -14.03 -29.12 -17.63
CA PHE A 17 -14.51 -27.90 -18.26
C PHE A 17 -13.75 -26.65 -17.85
N ALA A 18 -13.55 -26.47 -16.54
CA ALA A 18 -12.81 -25.29 -16.03
C ALA A 18 -11.35 -25.28 -16.49
N LYS A 19 -10.67 -26.43 -16.46
CA LYS A 19 -9.28 -26.56 -16.93
C LYS A 19 -9.13 -26.22 -18.41
N GLU A 20 -10.12 -26.53 -19.21
CA GLU A 20 -10.09 -26.31 -20.65
C GLU A 20 -10.50 -24.90 -21.06
N ASN A 21 -11.39 -24.25 -20.32
CA ASN A 21 -12.10 -23.06 -20.79
C ASN A 21 -11.96 -21.82 -19.87
N LEU A 22 -11.50 -21.97 -18.62
CA LEU A 22 -11.52 -20.90 -17.62
C LEU A 22 -10.12 -20.64 -17.04
N LEU A 23 -9.98 -19.52 -16.37
CA LEU A 23 -9.02 -19.42 -15.26
C LEU A 23 -9.60 -20.22 -14.10
N TYR A 24 -8.82 -21.11 -13.53
CA TYR A 24 -9.29 -21.97 -12.44
C TYR A 24 -8.39 -21.93 -11.24
N LEU A 25 -9.00 -22.08 -10.07
CA LEU A 25 -8.34 -22.16 -8.79
C LEU A 25 -7.70 -23.54 -8.61
N GLN A 26 -6.49 -23.59 -8.07
CA GLN A 26 -5.82 -24.81 -7.62
C GLN A 26 -5.69 -24.85 -6.09
N GLU A 27 -5.35 -23.71 -5.48
CA GLU A 27 -5.20 -23.58 -4.05
C GLU A 27 -5.45 -22.13 -3.62
N ILE A 28 -6.07 -21.95 -2.47
CA ILE A 28 -6.26 -20.65 -1.83
C ILE A 28 -5.91 -20.75 -0.35
N GLY A 29 -5.24 -19.73 0.19
CA GLY A 29 -4.88 -19.75 1.60
C GLY A 29 -4.52 -18.39 2.17
N LYS A 30 -4.46 -18.34 3.51
CA LYS A 30 -3.93 -17.24 4.29
C LYS A 30 -3.03 -17.75 5.40
N LEU A 31 -1.99 -16.99 5.72
CA LEU A 31 -1.01 -17.31 6.73
C LEU A 31 -0.72 -16.08 7.57
N SER A 32 -0.67 -16.24 8.88
CA SER A 32 -0.16 -15.25 9.82
C SER A 32 0.94 -15.87 10.66
N THR A 33 2.11 -15.25 10.69
CA THR A 33 3.24 -15.65 11.52
C THR A 33 3.78 -14.46 12.30
N ALA A 34 4.26 -14.69 13.51
CA ALA A 34 4.92 -13.70 14.35
C ALA A 34 6.46 -13.86 14.37
N SER A 35 7.01 -14.68 13.49
CA SER A 35 8.45 -14.98 13.39
C SER A 35 8.81 -15.34 11.96
N LYS A 36 10.10 -15.52 11.71
CA LYS A 36 10.62 -15.99 10.43
C LYS A 36 9.90 -17.26 9.96
N HIS A 37 9.45 -17.25 8.73
CA HIS A 37 8.77 -18.37 8.08
C HIS A 37 9.27 -18.47 6.63
N GLU A 38 9.45 -19.68 6.15
CA GLU A 38 9.88 -19.93 4.77
C GLU A 38 8.89 -20.85 4.06
N SER A 39 8.57 -20.52 2.81
CA SER A 39 7.81 -21.36 1.90
C SER A 39 8.54 -21.44 0.56
N PHE A 40 8.65 -22.64 0.04
CA PHE A 40 9.50 -22.91 -1.13
C PHE A 40 8.84 -23.94 -2.03
N ARG A 41 9.00 -23.77 -3.36
CA ARG A 41 8.64 -24.76 -4.39
C ARG A 41 9.75 -24.80 -5.44
N LYS A 42 10.16 -26.01 -5.84
CA LYS A 42 11.13 -26.17 -6.95
C LYS A 42 10.46 -25.91 -8.30
N THR A 43 9.33 -26.54 -8.51
CA THR A 43 8.52 -26.39 -9.71
C THR A 43 7.09 -26.81 -9.40
N LEU A 44 6.13 -26.12 -9.97
CA LEU A 44 4.70 -26.42 -9.89
C LEU A 44 4.04 -25.83 -11.13
N ASP A 45 3.21 -26.60 -11.83
CA ASP A 45 2.40 -26.07 -12.93
C ASP A 45 1.24 -25.22 -12.39
N SER A 46 1.57 -23.98 -12.10
CA SER A 46 0.70 -23.02 -11.43
C SER A 46 1.24 -21.61 -11.56
N PHE A 47 0.36 -20.63 -11.43
CA PHE A 47 0.71 -19.25 -11.19
C PHE A 47 0.26 -18.85 -9.78
N LEU A 48 1.16 -18.23 -9.04
CA LEU A 48 0.90 -17.79 -7.66
C LEU A 48 0.72 -16.29 -7.62
N LEU A 49 -0.39 -15.84 -7.05
CA LEU A 49 -0.57 -14.48 -6.58
C LEU A 49 -0.43 -14.49 -5.05
N VAL A 50 0.53 -13.74 -4.51
CA VAL A 50 0.73 -13.60 -3.08
C VAL A 50 0.70 -12.13 -2.68
N TYR A 51 -0.18 -11.79 -1.75
CA TYR A 51 -0.38 -10.44 -1.21
C TYR A 51 0.06 -10.36 0.24
N VAL A 52 0.85 -9.34 0.59
CA VAL A 52 1.27 -9.06 1.96
C VAL A 52 0.32 -8.03 2.57
N SER A 53 -0.55 -8.50 3.48
CA SER A 53 -1.49 -7.61 4.18
C SER A 53 -0.87 -6.90 5.38
N ASN A 54 0.15 -7.52 6.00
CA ASN A 54 0.89 -6.93 7.11
C ASN A 54 2.29 -7.56 7.22
N GLY A 55 3.27 -6.79 7.68
CA GLY A 55 4.66 -7.24 7.84
C GLY A 55 5.49 -7.10 6.56
N SER A 56 6.59 -7.83 6.51
CA SER A 56 7.57 -7.77 5.41
C SER A 56 8.31 -9.09 5.25
N GLY A 57 9.00 -9.20 4.12
CA GLY A 57 9.79 -10.36 3.78
C GLY A 57 10.41 -10.24 2.41
N SER A 58 10.74 -11.37 1.80
CA SER A 58 11.34 -11.43 0.47
C SER A 58 10.80 -12.56 -0.38
N LEU A 59 10.81 -12.35 -1.68
CA LEU A 59 10.60 -13.33 -2.73
C LEU A 59 11.92 -13.56 -3.45
N GLN A 60 12.33 -14.82 -3.58
CA GLN A 60 13.41 -15.23 -4.48
C GLN A 60 12.78 -16.03 -5.64
N VAL A 61 13.03 -15.61 -6.88
CA VAL A 61 12.60 -16.27 -8.12
C VAL A 61 13.62 -15.97 -9.22
N ARG A 62 13.92 -16.94 -10.10
CA ARG A 62 14.87 -16.77 -11.21
C ARG A 62 16.24 -16.21 -10.78
N ASN A 63 16.77 -16.62 -9.65
CA ASN A 63 18.02 -16.10 -9.06
C ASN A 63 18.02 -14.62 -8.69
N GLN A 64 16.84 -13.97 -8.68
CA GLN A 64 16.66 -12.59 -8.24
C GLN A 64 15.88 -12.57 -6.92
N GLN A 65 16.19 -11.57 -6.10
CA GLN A 65 15.53 -11.36 -4.81
C GLN A 65 14.77 -10.03 -4.84
N TYR A 66 13.51 -10.07 -4.41
CA TYR A 66 12.61 -8.93 -4.34
C TYR A 66 12.14 -8.74 -2.91
N ALA A 67 12.14 -7.50 -2.42
CA ALA A 67 11.53 -7.17 -1.14
C ALA A 67 10.00 -7.22 -1.26
N LEU A 68 9.35 -7.78 -0.25
CA LEU A 68 7.89 -7.81 -0.10
C LEU A 68 7.50 -7.05 1.17
N ASN A 69 6.73 -5.99 1.02
CA ASN A 69 6.24 -5.16 2.11
C ASN A 69 4.71 -5.15 2.12
N THR A 70 4.12 -4.71 3.22
CA THR A 70 2.68 -4.49 3.33
C THR A 70 2.14 -3.73 2.11
N GLY A 71 1.10 -4.27 1.48
CA GLY A 71 0.48 -3.73 0.28
C GLY A 71 1.11 -4.23 -1.03
N ASN A 72 2.20 -5.02 -0.98
CA ASN A 72 2.71 -5.66 -2.19
C ASN A 72 1.90 -6.90 -2.58
N ILE A 73 1.71 -7.08 -3.88
CA ILE A 73 1.32 -8.34 -4.48
C ILE A 73 2.45 -8.82 -5.39
N ALA A 74 2.78 -10.10 -5.35
CA ALA A 74 3.66 -10.72 -6.33
C ALA A 74 2.88 -11.70 -7.20
N VAL A 75 3.18 -11.71 -8.51
CA VAL A 75 2.64 -12.66 -9.48
C VAL A 75 3.79 -13.51 -10.00
N ILE A 76 3.73 -14.81 -9.80
CA ILE A 76 4.86 -15.74 -9.98
C ILE A 76 4.44 -16.89 -10.89
N ASN A 77 5.23 -17.19 -11.92
CA ASN A 77 5.16 -18.47 -12.61
C ASN A 77 5.90 -19.51 -11.77
N CYS A 78 5.18 -20.45 -11.18
CA CYS A 78 5.77 -21.42 -10.26
C CYS A 78 6.61 -22.51 -10.95
N LEU A 79 6.61 -22.59 -12.29
CA LEU A 79 7.54 -23.43 -13.04
C LEU A 79 9.01 -22.97 -12.87
N ASP A 80 9.23 -21.67 -12.64
CA ASP A 80 10.57 -21.10 -12.41
C ASP A 80 11.10 -21.42 -11.00
N GLY A 81 10.30 -22.01 -10.13
CA GLY A 81 10.62 -22.17 -8.72
C GLY A 81 10.60 -20.86 -7.95
N TYR A 82 10.29 -20.91 -6.67
CA TYR A 82 10.31 -19.72 -5.83
C TYR A 82 10.57 -20.04 -4.36
N LYS A 83 11.07 -19.04 -3.63
CA LYS A 83 11.18 -19.05 -2.17
C LYS A 83 10.60 -17.76 -1.60
N LEU A 84 9.68 -17.87 -0.65
CA LEU A 84 9.13 -16.77 0.13
C LEU A 84 9.67 -16.87 1.55
N THR A 85 10.19 -15.77 2.08
CA THR A 85 10.78 -15.71 3.42
C THR A 85 10.23 -14.50 4.16
N ALA A 86 9.55 -14.73 5.31
CA ALA A 86 9.14 -13.66 6.22
C ALA A 86 10.33 -13.10 6.98
N ASP A 87 10.29 -11.82 7.31
CA ASP A 87 11.25 -11.19 8.22
C ASP A 87 11.12 -11.72 9.66
N SER A 88 12.03 -11.32 10.55
CA SER A 88 12.06 -11.77 11.94
C SER A 88 10.78 -11.48 12.73
N LYS A 89 10.03 -10.45 12.35
CA LYS A 89 8.73 -10.07 12.94
C LYS A 89 7.53 -10.80 12.33
N GLY A 90 7.78 -11.64 11.32
CA GLY A 90 6.74 -12.37 10.61
C GLY A 90 5.94 -11.48 9.65
N TRP A 91 4.87 -12.05 9.10
CA TRP A 91 3.95 -11.39 8.18
C TRP A 91 2.56 -11.99 8.20
N GLN A 92 1.63 -11.30 7.55
CA GLN A 92 0.33 -11.85 7.14
C GLN A 92 0.24 -11.80 5.63
N ILE A 93 -0.01 -12.95 5.02
CA ILE A 93 -0.13 -13.10 3.57
C ILE A 93 -1.41 -13.83 3.18
N PHE A 94 -1.93 -13.46 2.03
CA PHE A 94 -2.96 -14.17 1.29
C PHE A 94 -2.35 -14.70 0.00
N TRP A 95 -2.65 -15.94 -0.37
CA TRP A 95 -2.18 -16.49 -1.63
C TRP A 95 -3.29 -17.22 -2.38
N ILE A 96 -3.16 -17.22 -3.70
CA ILE A 96 -4.03 -17.93 -4.62
C ILE A 96 -3.14 -18.57 -5.68
N HIS A 97 -3.22 -19.89 -5.82
CA HIS A 97 -2.66 -20.63 -6.93
C HIS A 97 -3.72 -20.80 -8.00
N ILE A 98 -3.43 -20.38 -9.20
CA ILE A 98 -4.33 -20.42 -10.35
C ILE A 98 -3.65 -21.02 -11.56
N ASN A 99 -4.44 -21.51 -12.50
CA ASN A 99 -3.96 -21.91 -13.82
C ASN A 99 -5.08 -21.71 -14.86
N GLY A 100 -4.80 -22.01 -16.12
CA GLY A 100 -5.71 -21.89 -17.23
C GLY A 100 -4.97 -21.67 -18.53
N LYS A 101 -5.57 -22.01 -19.68
CA LYS A 101 -4.91 -21.89 -20.99
C LYS A 101 -4.39 -20.48 -21.29
N MET A 102 -5.15 -19.46 -20.85
CA MET A 102 -4.78 -18.03 -21.02
C MET A 102 -3.74 -17.53 -20.01
N MET A 103 -3.51 -18.26 -18.91
CA MET A 103 -2.74 -17.71 -17.79
C MET A 103 -1.29 -17.39 -18.18
N LYS A 104 -0.71 -18.18 -19.08
CA LYS A 104 0.66 -17.93 -19.57
C LYS A 104 0.79 -16.61 -20.34
N ASP A 105 -0.21 -16.27 -21.14
CA ASP A 105 -0.21 -15.02 -21.90
C ASP A 105 -0.56 -13.83 -21.01
N LEU A 106 -1.53 -13.96 -20.11
CA LEU A 106 -1.83 -12.97 -19.09
C LEU A 106 -0.60 -12.67 -18.21
N TYR A 107 0.15 -13.69 -17.82
CA TYR A 107 1.39 -13.52 -17.06
C TYR A 107 2.47 -12.73 -17.81
N LYS A 108 2.60 -12.95 -19.13
CA LYS A 108 3.50 -12.13 -19.97
C LYS A 108 3.06 -10.66 -19.95
N ILE A 109 1.78 -10.38 -20.14
CA ILE A 109 1.26 -9.00 -20.08
C ILE A 109 1.58 -8.38 -18.70
N VAL A 110 1.35 -9.13 -17.61
CA VAL A 110 1.68 -8.66 -16.24
C VAL A 110 3.18 -8.34 -16.11
N LEU A 111 4.07 -9.17 -16.64
CA LEU A 111 5.52 -8.92 -16.58
C LEU A 111 5.97 -7.76 -17.46
N ASP A 112 5.43 -7.65 -18.69
CA ASP A 112 5.76 -6.58 -19.63
C ASP A 112 5.36 -5.23 -19.04
N GLU A 113 4.15 -5.09 -18.52
CA GLU A 113 3.70 -3.90 -17.78
C GLU A 113 4.55 -3.65 -16.52
N GLY A 114 5.00 -4.69 -15.83
CA GLY A 114 5.91 -4.61 -14.66
C GLY A 114 7.37 -4.39 -15.00
N LYS A 115 7.74 -4.24 -16.28
CA LYS A 115 9.16 -4.17 -16.72
C LYS A 115 9.99 -5.34 -16.18
N ASN A 116 9.44 -6.53 -16.25
CA ASN A 116 9.98 -7.80 -15.72
C ASN A 116 10.08 -7.86 -14.17
N ASN A 117 9.48 -6.94 -13.43
CA ASN A 117 9.35 -7.03 -11.99
C ASN A 117 8.05 -7.78 -11.64
N PRO A 118 8.10 -8.93 -10.94
CA PRO A 118 6.91 -9.68 -10.57
C PRO A 118 6.19 -9.10 -9.34
N VAL A 119 6.73 -8.06 -8.70
CA VAL A 119 6.22 -7.46 -7.45
C VAL A 119 5.62 -6.09 -7.72
N PHE A 120 4.38 -5.90 -7.32
CA PHE A 120 3.61 -4.69 -7.54
C PHE A 120 3.10 -4.13 -6.22
N GLN A 121 3.06 -2.80 -6.10
CA GLN A 121 2.45 -2.14 -4.95
C GLN A 121 0.98 -1.85 -5.25
N LEU A 122 0.09 -2.46 -4.46
CA LEU A 122 -1.34 -2.14 -4.48
C LEU A 122 -1.60 -0.99 -3.49
N TYR A 123 -1.97 0.17 -4.00
CA TYR A 123 -2.13 1.39 -3.21
C TYR A 123 -3.50 1.48 -2.47
N GLY A 124 -3.98 0.36 -1.92
CA GLY A 124 -5.27 0.32 -1.22
C GLY A 124 -6.50 0.41 -2.13
N LEU A 125 -6.31 0.36 -3.45
CA LEU A 125 -7.39 0.38 -4.45
C LEU A 125 -8.11 -0.97 -4.58
N ILE A 126 -7.50 -2.02 -4.03
CA ILE A 126 -8.02 -3.39 -4.12
C ILE A 126 -8.12 -3.97 -2.72
N GLU A 127 -9.30 -4.42 -2.38
CA GLU A 127 -9.54 -5.17 -1.15
C GLU A 127 -9.23 -6.66 -1.35
N ILE A 128 -7.94 -7.01 -1.51
CA ILE A 128 -7.52 -8.40 -1.71
C ILE A 128 -8.08 -9.36 -0.66
N PRO A 129 -8.09 -9.02 0.66
CA PRO A 129 -8.71 -9.88 1.65
C PRO A 129 -10.18 -10.19 1.35
N LYS A 130 -10.95 -9.22 0.86
CA LYS A 130 -12.37 -9.39 0.51
C LYS A 130 -12.53 -10.31 -0.70
N ILE A 131 -11.78 -10.06 -1.77
CA ILE A 131 -11.78 -10.95 -2.96
C ILE A 131 -11.38 -12.37 -2.56
N TRP A 132 -10.38 -12.52 -1.68
CA TRP A 132 -9.96 -13.81 -1.18
C TRP A 132 -11.11 -14.52 -0.42
N GLU A 133 -11.80 -13.82 0.47
CA GLU A 133 -12.93 -14.35 1.25
C GLU A 133 -14.11 -14.73 0.35
N GLU A 134 -14.42 -13.94 -0.68
CA GLU A 134 -15.44 -14.23 -1.67
C GLU A 134 -15.12 -15.53 -2.44
N ILE A 135 -13.89 -15.67 -2.97
CA ILE A 135 -13.45 -16.91 -3.64
C ILE A 135 -13.53 -18.09 -2.67
N TYR A 136 -13.02 -17.91 -1.45
CA TYR A 136 -13.02 -18.98 -0.43
C TYR A 136 -14.44 -19.42 -0.07
N ALA A 137 -15.37 -18.50 0.08
CA ALA A 137 -16.79 -18.78 0.33
C ALA A 137 -17.42 -19.57 -0.83
N VAL A 138 -17.18 -19.15 -2.08
CA VAL A 138 -17.68 -19.83 -3.27
C VAL A 138 -17.14 -21.27 -3.35
N THR A 139 -15.88 -21.53 -2.96
CA THR A 139 -15.34 -22.90 -2.95
C THR A 139 -16.04 -23.83 -1.97
N ASN A 140 -16.74 -23.30 -0.95
CA ASN A 140 -17.48 -24.04 0.06
C ASN A 140 -18.99 -24.10 -0.25
N SER A 141 -19.45 -23.43 -1.30
CA SER A 141 -20.86 -23.39 -1.68
C SER A 141 -21.24 -24.60 -2.54
N ASP A 142 -22.54 -24.85 -2.62
CA ASP A 142 -23.13 -25.85 -3.55
C ASP A 142 -23.60 -25.21 -4.87
N ALA A 143 -23.13 -24.00 -5.16
CA ALA A 143 -23.51 -23.28 -6.38
C ALA A 143 -23.13 -24.06 -7.64
N LYS A 144 -24.10 -24.33 -8.51
CA LYS A 144 -23.88 -25.04 -9.77
C LYS A 144 -22.88 -24.36 -10.71
N ILE A 145 -22.76 -23.02 -10.59
CA ILE A 145 -21.90 -22.19 -11.44
C ILE A 145 -20.63 -21.71 -10.70
N LYS A 146 -20.24 -22.38 -9.61
CA LYS A 146 -19.13 -21.91 -8.74
C LYS A 146 -17.82 -21.69 -9.48
N GLU A 147 -17.49 -22.49 -10.47
CA GLU A 147 -16.26 -22.32 -11.25
C GLU A 147 -16.30 -21.06 -12.14
N LEU A 148 -17.49 -20.68 -12.63
CA LEU A 148 -17.67 -19.41 -13.35
C LEU A 148 -17.53 -18.21 -12.39
N LEU A 149 -18.08 -18.30 -11.19
CA LEU A 149 -17.94 -17.26 -10.15
C LEU A 149 -16.47 -17.11 -9.72
N ILE A 150 -15.77 -18.22 -9.52
CA ILE A 150 -14.33 -18.19 -9.22
C ILE A 150 -13.56 -17.55 -10.37
N ASN A 151 -13.82 -17.94 -11.62
CA ASN A 151 -13.18 -17.39 -12.80
C ASN A 151 -13.40 -15.87 -12.91
N GLU A 152 -14.61 -15.39 -12.66
CA GLU A 152 -14.93 -13.95 -12.64
C GLU A 152 -14.04 -13.20 -11.65
N GLN A 153 -13.95 -13.68 -10.40
CA GLN A 153 -13.12 -13.04 -9.36
C GLN A 153 -11.61 -13.11 -9.69
N LEU A 154 -11.14 -14.20 -10.28
CA LEU A 154 -9.74 -14.32 -10.70
C LEU A 154 -9.40 -13.34 -11.82
N PHE A 155 -10.27 -13.19 -12.83
CA PHE A 155 -10.11 -12.18 -13.87
C PHE A 155 -10.18 -10.78 -13.32
N HIS A 156 -11.13 -10.52 -12.40
CA HIS A 156 -11.21 -9.22 -11.73
C HIS A 156 -9.91 -8.87 -11.03
N LEU A 157 -9.34 -9.79 -10.26
CA LEU A 157 -8.06 -9.60 -9.56
C LEU A 157 -6.91 -9.29 -10.52
N ILE A 158 -6.74 -10.07 -11.60
CA ILE A 158 -5.68 -9.84 -12.60
C ILE A 158 -5.87 -8.47 -13.28
N ASN A 159 -7.09 -8.14 -13.68
CA ASN A 159 -7.39 -6.84 -14.30
C ASN A 159 -7.08 -5.67 -13.37
N GLN A 160 -7.35 -5.80 -12.08
CA GLN A 160 -7.01 -4.75 -11.12
C GLN A 160 -5.48 -4.57 -11.00
N VAL A 161 -4.72 -5.66 -10.96
CA VAL A 161 -3.25 -5.59 -10.97
C VAL A 161 -2.75 -4.89 -12.23
N LEU A 162 -3.27 -5.22 -13.41
CA LEU A 162 -2.90 -4.60 -14.68
C LEU A 162 -3.29 -3.12 -14.76
N LYS A 163 -4.49 -2.76 -14.31
CA LYS A 163 -4.91 -1.34 -14.25
C LYS A 163 -3.98 -0.47 -13.43
N ILE A 164 -3.64 -0.91 -12.22
CA ILE A 164 -2.74 -0.17 -11.35
C ILE A 164 -1.39 0.05 -12.03
N GLN A 165 -0.90 -0.93 -12.78
CA GLN A 165 0.35 -0.81 -13.50
C GLN A 165 0.27 0.15 -14.68
N SER A 166 -0.76 0.03 -15.51
CA SER A 166 -0.95 0.92 -16.67
C SER A 166 -1.17 2.37 -16.24
N GLU A 167 -1.94 2.61 -15.18
CA GLU A 167 -2.12 3.92 -14.58
C GLU A 167 -0.81 4.45 -13.98
N PHE A 168 -0.02 3.60 -13.33
CA PHE A 168 1.27 3.97 -12.77
C PHE A 168 2.28 4.39 -13.86
N LEU A 169 2.32 3.71 -14.99
CA LEU A 169 3.21 4.03 -16.12
C LEU A 169 2.81 5.30 -16.87
N GLN A 170 1.51 5.53 -17.06
CA GLN A 170 0.99 6.75 -17.68
C GLN A 170 1.09 7.98 -16.78
N THR A 171 1.12 7.79 -15.45
CA THR A 171 0.99 8.86 -14.47
C THR A 171 2.30 9.26 -13.78
N THR A 172 3.44 8.65 -14.10
CA THR A 172 4.72 9.04 -13.46
C THR A 172 5.08 10.52 -13.67
N THR A 173 4.72 11.13 -14.78
CA THR A 173 4.84 12.58 -15.02
C THR A 173 3.73 13.33 -14.29
N SER A 174 2.49 12.91 -14.43
CA SER A 174 1.30 13.51 -13.79
C SER A 174 1.33 13.41 -12.25
N HIS A 175 1.90 12.34 -11.69
CA HIS A 175 1.97 12.18 -10.23
C HIS A 175 3.01 13.09 -9.57
N LYS A 176 4.15 13.38 -10.21
CA LYS A 176 5.08 14.40 -9.71
C LYS A 176 4.41 15.77 -9.67
N GLU A 177 3.66 16.11 -10.70
CA GLU A 177 2.88 17.35 -10.76
C GLU A 177 1.80 17.38 -9.66
N LYS A 178 1.06 16.31 -9.46
CA LYS A 178 0.05 16.22 -8.39
C LYS A 178 0.67 16.32 -7.00
N ILE A 179 1.80 15.69 -6.74
CA ILE A 179 2.50 15.79 -5.44
C ILE A 179 3.03 17.21 -5.23
N GLN A 180 3.47 17.90 -6.30
CA GLN A 180 3.80 19.31 -6.24
C GLN A 180 2.56 20.18 -5.97
N GLN A 181 1.42 19.89 -6.59
CA GLN A 181 0.15 20.58 -6.32
C GLN A 181 -0.30 20.39 -4.85
N VAL A 182 -0.16 19.17 -4.29
CA VAL A 182 -0.40 18.96 -2.86
C VAL A 182 0.53 19.83 -2.00
N ARG A 183 1.80 19.92 -2.35
CA ARG A 183 2.76 20.79 -1.64
C ARG A 183 2.35 22.26 -1.69
N ASN A 184 2.00 22.76 -2.85
CA ASN A 184 1.53 24.14 -3.04
C ASN A 184 0.25 24.40 -2.23
N TYR A 185 -0.70 23.45 -2.26
CA TYR A 185 -1.92 23.55 -1.46
C TYR A 185 -1.66 23.66 0.03
N LEU A 186 -0.70 22.88 0.56
CA LEU A 186 -0.28 22.98 1.96
C LEU A 186 0.32 24.35 2.27
N GLU A 187 1.13 24.91 1.37
CA GLU A 187 1.76 26.22 1.53
C GLU A 187 0.74 27.36 1.50
N GLU A 188 -0.31 27.25 0.70
CA GLU A 188 -1.38 28.24 0.62
C GLU A 188 -2.41 28.14 1.75
N ASN A 189 -2.63 26.92 2.27
CA ASN A 189 -3.74 26.64 3.18
C ASN A 189 -3.31 26.16 4.59
N PHE A 190 -2.03 26.29 4.98
CA PHE A 190 -1.48 25.74 6.23
C PHE A 190 -2.22 26.22 7.49
N SER A 191 -2.83 27.40 7.47
CA SER A 191 -3.61 27.97 8.58
C SER A 191 -4.96 27.28 8.80
N SER A 192 -5.45 26.54 7.80
CA SER A 192 -6.69 25.78 7.88
C SER A 192 -6.49 24.38 8.47
N GLN A 193 -7.58 23.72 8.88
CA GLN A 193 -7.53 22.31 9.23
C GLN A 193 -7.47 21.47 7.94
N ILE A 194 -6.36 20.78 7.75
CA ILE A 194 -6.14 19.93 6.58
C ILE A 194 -6.01 18.48 7.06
N SER A 195 -6.89 17.60 6.57
CA SER A 195 -6.82 16.16 6.79
C SER A 195 -6.27 15.43 5.57
N LEU A 196 -5.72 14.23 5.79
CA LEU A 196 -5.30 13.37 4.68
C LEU A 196 -6.49 12.97 3.80
N ASP A 197 -7.66 12.74 4.37
CA ASP A 197 -8.85 12.34 3.62
C ASP A 197 -9.30 13.48 2.69
N GLN A 198 -9.28 14.72 3.18
CA GLN A 198 -9.54 15.92 2.38
C GLN A 198 -8.56 16.07 1.20
N LEU A 199 -7.27 15.84 1.43
CA LEU A 199 -6.28 15.88 0.34
C LEU A 199 -6.52 14.77 -0.69
N THR A 200 -6.93 13.58 -0.25
CA THR A 200 -7.24 12.48 -1.18
C THR A 200 -8.45 12.78 -2.07
N GLU A 201 -9.45 13.46 -1.53
CA GLU A 201 -10.64 13.91 -2.29
C GLU A 201 -10.29 15.02 -3.28
N ILE A 202 -9.55 16.05 -2.84
CA ILE A 202 -9.21 17.23 -3.70
C ILE A 202 -8.34 16.80 -4.89
N PHE A 203 -7.33 15.95 -4.64
CA PHE A 203 -6.35 15.59 -5.65
C PHE A 203 -6.63 14.25 -6.35
N TYR A 204 -7.71 13.57 -5.97
CA TYR A 204 -8.08 12.25 -6.50
C TYR A 204 -6.90 11.26 -6.41
N ILE A 205 -6.27 11.19 -5.21
CA ILE A 205 -5.10 10.36 -4.94
C ILE A 205 -5.42 9.44 -3.77
N ASN A 206 -5.05 8.16 -3.87
CA ASN A 206 -5.18 7.24 -2.74
C ASN A 206 -4.30 7.67 -1.55
N LYS A 207 -4.83 7.54 -0.33
CA LYS A 207 -4.22 7.98 0.94
C LYS A 207 -2.83 7.35 1.19
N TYR A 208 -2.69 6.05 0.95
CA TYR A 208 -1.43 5.33 1.14
C TYR A 208 -0.39 5.75 0.11
N TYR A 209 -0.81 5.90 -1.14
CA TYR A 209 0.04 6.39 -2.22
C TYR A 209 0.52 7.81 -1.92
N LEU A 210 -0.39 8.74 -1.60
CA LEU A 210 -0.08 10.12 -1.27
C LEU A 210 0.96 10.22 -0.15
N THR A 211 0.74 9.55 0.98
CA THR A 211 1.63 9.62 2.14
C THR A 211 3.03 9.08 1.83
N ARG A 212 3.11 8.00 1.08
CA ARG A 212 4.38 7.39 0.69
C ARG A 212 5.15 8.25 -0.30
N ILE A 213 4.54 8.61 -1.44
CA ILE A 213 5.23 9.37 -2.50
C ILE A 213 5.60 10.77 -2.02
N TYR A 214 4.76 11.42 -1.22
CA TYR A 214 5.08 12.70 -0.61
C TYR A 214 6.35 12.58 0.26
N LYS A 215 6.44 11.53 1.10
CA LYS A 215 7.62 11.28 1.93
C LYS A 215 8.86 10.92 1.11
N GLU A 216 8.71 10.13 0.03
CA GLU A 216 9.82 9.80 -0.87
C GLU A 216 10.33 11.04 -1.61
N THR A 217 9.43 11.94 -2.03
CA THR A 217 9.77 13.15 -2.80
C THR A 217 10.41 14.24 -1.92
N TYR A 218 9.82 14.50 -0.74
CA TYR A 218 10.22 15.63 0.11
C TYR A 218 10.99 15.23 1.37
N GLN A 219 11.24 13.93 1.61
CA GLN A 219 11.89 13.38 2.80
C GLN A 219 11.19 13.76 4.11
N GLN A 220 9.94 14.21 4.02
CA GLN A 220 9.08 14.64 5.12
C GLN A 220 7.66 14.12 4.94
N THR A 221 6.98 13.85 6.04
CA THR A 221 5.53 13.56 5.97
C THR A 221 4.74 14.84 5.76
N ILE A 222 3.51 14.72 5.24
CA ILE A 222 2.58 15.84 5.06
C ILE A 222 2.39 16.61 6.38
N ASN A 223 2.21 15.89 7.51
CA ASN A 223 2.07 16.51 8.83
C ASN A 223 3.34 17.24 9.30
N GLN A 224 4.52 16.73 8.98
CA GLN A 224 5.78 17.42 9.28
C GLN A 224 5.90 18.71 8.46
N THR A 225 5.59 18.65 7.18
CA THR A 225 5.55 19.83 6.30
C THR A 225 4.58 20.88 6.83
N LEU A 226 3.32 20.48 7.13
CA LEU A 226 2.31 21.41 7.65
C LEU A 226 2.75 22.05 8.97
N THR A 227 3.33 21.26 9.86
CA THR A 227 3.87 21.77 11.14
C THR A 227 4.99 22.77 10.90
N GLN A 228 5.91 22.49 9.97
CA GLN A 228 7.02 23.40 9.66
C GLN A 228 6.54 24.73 9.08
N LEU A 229 5.56 24.71 8.16
CA LEU A 229 4.95 25.92 7.60
C LEU A 229 4.30 26.78 8.70
N ARG A 230 3.53 26.15 9.58
CA ARG A 230 2.90 26.83 10.73
C ARG A 230 3.91 27.46 11.68
N ILE A 231 4.99 26.75 12.02
CA ILE A 231 6.05 27.29 12.87
C ILE A 231 6.83 28.42 12.18
N THR A 232 7.08 28.31 10.87
CA THR A 232 7.72 29.38 10.10
C THR A 232 6.87 30.64 10.15
N LYS A 233 5.55 30.55 9.94
CA LYS A 233 4.64 31.70 10.04
C LYS A 233 4.57 32.24 11.48
N ALA A 234 4.55 31.38 12.48
CA ALA A 234 4.59 31.81 13.89
C ALA A 234 5.85 32.60 14.23
N LYS A 235 7.02 32.22 13.70
CA LYS A 235 8.27 32.97 13.87
C LYS A 235 8.19 34.37 13.27
N GLU A 236 7.58 34.50 12.08
CA GLU A 236 7.33 35.79 11.46
C GLU A 236 6.43 36.67 12.33
N LEU A 237 5.29 36.14 12.79
CA LEU A 237 4.36 36.88 13.63
C LEU A 237 4.94 37.24 15.02
N LEU A 238 5.74 36.35 15.60
CA LEU A 238 6.44 36.63 16.86
C LEU A 238 7.42 37.80 16.74
N ARG A 239 8.10 37.96 15.61
CA ARG A 239 9.07 39.03 15.35
C ARG A 239 8.43 40.35 14.98
N TYR A 240 7.39 40.33 14.13
CA TYR A 240 6.89 41.52 13.42
C TYR A 240 5.48 41.92 13.84
N SER A 241 4.87 41.27 14.82
CA SER A 241 3.53 41.64 15.31
C SER A 241 3.45 41.76 16.82
N LYS A 242 2.40 42.47 17.29
CA LYS A 242 2.04 42.56 18.71
C LYS A 242 0.95 41.56 19.12
N LEU A 243 0.62 40.62 18.26
CA LEU A 243 -0.41 39.60 18.51
C LEU A 243 -0.10 38.78 19.76
N SER A 244 -1.12 38.44 20.53
CA SER A 244 -1.00 37.54 21.67
C SER A 244 -0.59 36.12 21.23
N MET A 245 -0.16 35.30 22.17
CA MET A 245 0.18 33.88 21.87
C MET A 245 -1.02 33.09 21.36
N VAL A 246 -2.22 33.41 21.82
CA VAL A 246 -3.47 32.81 21.36
C VAL A 246 -3.76 33.19 19.90
N GLU A 247 -3.70 34.49 19.59
CA GLU A 247 -3.93 34.99 18.23
C GLU A 247 -2.92 34.42 17.24
N ILE A 248 -1.64 34.31 17.62
CA ILE A 248 -0.61 33.70 16.78
C ILE A 248 -0.90 32.20 16.56
N ALA A 249 -1.27 31.47 17.61
CA ALA A 249 -1.60 30.05 17.49
C ALA A 249 -2.74 29.85 16.48
N VAL A 250 -3.82 30.61 16.61
CA VAL A 250 -4.99 30.55 15.71
C VAL A 250 -4.61 30.95 14.28
N SER A 251 -3.90 32.06 14.09
CA SER A 251 -3.45 32.54 12.76
C SER A 251 -2.52 31.54 12.05
N CYS A 252 -1.84 30.70 12.81
CA CYS A 252 -0.98 29.65 12.27
C CYS A 252 -1.69 28.29 12.13
N GLY A 253 -3.00 28.19 12.42
CA GLY A 253 -3.79 26.98 12.26
C GLY A 253 -3.64 25.96 13.40
N PHE A 254 -3.15 26.36 14.58
CA PHE A 254 -3.18 25.53 15.77
C PHE A 254 -4.54 25.67 16.48
N GLN A 255 -5.09 24.57 16.99
CA GLN A 255 -6.36 24.58 17.69
C GLN A 255 -6.30 25.27 19.06
N ASP A 256 -5.15 25.19 19.73
CA ASP A 256 -4.93 25.84 21.02
C ASP A 256 -3.49 26.33 21.20
N ALA A 257 -3.32 27.37 22.03
CA ALA A 257 -2.03 28.00 22.32
C ALA A 257 -1.07 27.11 23.15
N SER A 258 -1.62 26.17 23.93
CA SER A 258 -0.80 25.26 24.74
C SER A 258 -0.12 24.22 23.86
N TYR A 259 -0.85 23.64 22.92
CA TYR A 259 -0.29 22.72 21.94
C TYR A 259 0.71 23.43 21.02
N PHE A 260 0.37 24.62 20.52
CA PHE A 260 1.29 25.48 19.77
C PHE A 260 2.61 25.67 20.52
N SER A 261 2.56 26.08 21.79
CA SER A 261 3.75 26.35 22.60
C SER A 261 4.63 25.10 22.77
N LYS A 262 4.03 23.93 22.96
CA LYS A 262 4.74 22.64 23.04
C LYS A 262 5.43 22.30 21.73
N VAL A 263 4.72 22.41 20.60
CA VAL A 263 5.27 22.11 19.26
C VAL A 263 6.38 23.09 18.91
N PHE A 264 6.17 24.39 19.12
CA PHE A 264 7.16 25.42 18.87
C PHE A 264 8.45 25.17 19.68
N LYS A 265 8.33 24.93 21.00
CA LYS A 265 9.48 24.61 21.87
C LYS A 265 10.21 23.33 21.44
N LYS A 266 9.48 22.33 20.96
CA LYS A 266 10.08 21.09 20.46
C LYS A 266 10.96 21.35 19.23
N ILE A 267 10.53 22.23 18.32
CA ILE A 267 11.24 22.54 17.06
C ILE A 267 12.34 23.57 17.28
N GLU A 268 12.01 24.73 17.89
CA GLU A 268 12.93 25.87 18.03
C GLU A 268 13.78 25.83 19.33
N LYS A 269 13.57 24.82 20.19
CA LYS A 269 14.27 24.61 21.50
C LYS A 269 14.02 25.67 22.53
N VAL A 270 13.28 26.74 22.22
CA VAL A 270 12.89 27.82 23.13
C VAL A 270 11.36 28.03 23.06
N SER A 271 10.76 28.59 24.14
CA SER A 271 9.34 28.90 24.11
C SER A 271 9.02 30.06 23.14
N PRO A 272 7.80 30.15 22.58
CA PRO A 272 7.40 31.27 21.72
C PRO A 272 7.62 32.64 22.38
N GLN A 273 7.30 32.74 23.68
CA GLN A 273 7.48 33.98 24.43
C GLN A 273 8.95 34.38 24.57
N LYS A 274 9.84 33.42 24.88
CA LYS A 274 11.29 33.64 24.93
C LYS A 274 11.86 33.96 23.54
N TYR A 275 11.31 33.32 22.49
CA TYR A 275 11.70 33.62 21.10
C TYR A 275 11.37 35.07 20.71
N ARG A 276 10.19 35.60 21.10
CA ARG A 276 9.79 37.00 20.86
C ARG A 276 10.71 38.01 21.56
N VAL A 277 11.11 37.74 22.82
CA VAL A 277 11.96 38.66 23.63
C VAL A 277 13.38 38.70 23.09
N ASN A 278 13.84 37.62 22.49
CA ASN A 278 15.23 37.52 22.01
C ASN A 278 15.42 38.16 20.60
N TRP A 279 14.36 38.71 20.04
CA TRP A 279 14.35 39.41 18.75
C TRP A 279 13.87 40.86 18.90
#